data_126e1cf82b894d082d4922972c5df111
#
_entry.id   126e1cf82b894d082d4922972c5df111
#
_cell.length_a   1.000
_cell.length_b   1.000
_cell.length_c   1.000
_cell.angle_alpha   90.00
_cell.angle_beta   90.00
_cell.angle_gamma   90.00
#
_symmetry.space_group_name_H-M   'P 1'
#
loop_
_entity.id
_entity.type
_entity.pdbx_description
1 polymer ?
#
loop_
_entity_poly.entity_id
_entity_poly.type
_entity_poly.pdbx_seq_one_letter_code
_entity_poly.pdbx_strand_id
1 'polypeptide(L)'
;MHKILLFLFAILIASILPTFAEEQYVDPVFGDTIDRTDEDFVTVSLLVADPGLSTYSVLGHACLRMQCPAFDMDYCFSYESASVKNRIGDYLAGNLKMGLFAVPIKDYCDGYREEGRGVYEYKLNLPSEAEQNLWRILDEHVAKGSILPYDYFKRGCAITCVQFVEEALGDTRIQYDASLLQREATSKEIVLNHCNRFPWSGFAFAFLAAGESEQLVSGAEQLCVPAELVQAWKEASINGVPLLAQEPVRLVEGVPQWDDSWFTPMLLAWLILCLAIANIFWNKPYCDWLMLLAQTVVGAAMMYLICFSNL
;
A
#
# COMPACT_ATOMS: atom_id res chain seq x y z
N MET A 1 48.25 -14.68 44.53
CA MET A 1 48.85 -14.03 43.35
C MET A 1 48.00 -14.19 42.07
N HIS A 2 47.48 -15.36 41.71
CA HIS A 2 46.73 -15.59 40.47
C HIS A 2 45.45 -14.74 40.33
N LYS A 3 44.72 -14.46 41.42
CA LYS A 3 43.48 -13.67 41.36
C LYS A 3 43.72 -12.17 41.12
N ILE A 4 44.85 -11.64 41.57
CA ILE A 4 45.23 -10.23 41.35
C ILE A 4 45.71 -10.03 39.92
N LEU A 5 46.39 -11.00 39.33
CA LEU A 5 46.84 -10.96 37.95
C LEU A 5 45.67 -11.02 36.97
N LEU A 6 44.61 -11.81 37.24
CA LEU A 6 43.38 -11.87 36.47
C LEU A 6 42.58 -10.57 36.54
N PHE A 7 42.56 -9.89 37.68
CA PHE A 7 41.87 -8.62 37.87
C PHE A 7 42.56 -7.48 37.11
N LEU A 8 43.92 -7.47 37.14
CA LEU A 8 44.72 -6.51 36.38
C LEU A 8 44.63 -6.75 34.87
N PHE A 9 44.50 -8.00 34.42
CA PHE A 9 44.30 -8.34 33.01
C PHE A 9 42.91 -7.95 32.51
N ALA A 10 41.88 -8.08 33.36
CA ALA A 10 40.51 -7.62 33.03
C ALA A 10 40.40 -6.08 32.92
N ILE A 11 41.14 -5.34 33.78
CA ILE A 11 41.22 -3.88 33.72
C ILE A 11 41.99 -3.43 32.46
N LEU A 12 43.03 -4.14 32.06
CA LEU A 12 43.80 -3.85 30.86
C LEU A 12 43.00 -4.10 29.57
N ILE A 13 42.16 -5.15 29.55
CA ILE A 13 41.27 -5.43 28.42
C ILE A 13 40.13 -4.38 28.33
N ALA A 14 39.58 -3.94 29.46
CA ALA A 14 38.55 -2.89 29.49
C ALA A 14 39.07 -1.52 29.02
N SER A 15 40.39 -1.26 29.13
CA SER A 15 40.99 -0.02 28.63
C SER A 15 41.44 -0.08 27.16
N ILE A 16 41.31 -1.26 26.51
CA ILE A 16 41.67 -1.46 25.08
C ILE A 16 40.40 -1.61 24.21
N LEU A 17 39.22 -1.73 24.84
CA LEU A 17 37.99 -1.62 24.06
C LEU A 17 37.93 -0.22 23.47
N PRO A 18 37.94 -0.07 22.15
CA PRO A 18 37.68 1.25 21.57
C PRO A 18 36.31 1.69 22.09
N THR A 19 36.27 2.76 22.86
CA THR A 19 35.08 3.56 22.98
C THR A 19 34.77 3.95 21.53
N PHE A 20 33.79 3.35 20.93
CA PHE A 20 33.15 3.91 19.74
C PHE A 20 32.58 5.25 20.22
N ALA A 21 33.40 6.29 20.13
CA ALA A 21 32.87 7.64 20.06
C ALA A 21 31.96 7.64 18.82
N GLU A 22 30.67 7.82 19.02
CA GLU A 22 29.79 8.13 17.92
C GLU A 22 30.45 9.26 17.15
N GLU A 23 30.88 8.96 15.92
CA GLU A 23 31.43 9.99 15.02
C GLU A 23 30.29 10.95 14.76
N GLN A 24 30.31 12.10 15.41
CA GLN A 24 29.43 13.20 15.06
C GLN A 24 29.69 13.56 13.59
N TYR A 25 28.70 13.31 12.76
CA TYR A 25 28.78 13.72 11.36
C TYR A 25 28.81 15.25 11.30
N VAL A 26 29.86 15.80 10.74
CA VAL A 26 29.97 17.23 10.46
C VAL A 26 29.57 17.41 8.99
N ASP A 27 28.50 18.16 8.74
CA ASP A 27 28.11 18.49 7.38
C ASP A 27 29.26 19.25 6.68
N PRO A 28 29.79 18.75 5.56
CA PRO A 28 30.93 19.34 4.88
C PRO A 28 30.63 20.71 4.24
N VAL A 29 29.32 21.05 4.10
CA VAL A 29 28.87 22.31 3.47
C VAL A 29 28.60 23.39 4.52
N PHE A 30 27.94 23.02 5.62
CA PHE A 30 27.49 23.97 6.65
C PHE A 30 28.34 23.96 7.92
N GLY A 31 29.20 22.96 8.09
CA GLY A 31 30.11 22.87 9.25
C GLY A 31 29.42 22.56 10.58
N ASP A 32 28.11 22.27 10.55
CA ASP A 32 27.32 21.96 11.74
C ASP A 32 27.42 20.47 12.11
N THR A 33 27.42 20.20 13.41
CA THR A 33 27.31 18.84 13.92
C THR A 33 25.87 18.37 13.84
N ILE A 34 25.62 17.33 13.05
CA ILE A 34 24.29 16.71 12.93
C ILE A 34 24.26 15.51 13.88
N ASP A 35 23.35 15.57 14.85
CA ASP A 35 23.09 14.45 15.76
C ASP A 35 22.09 13.51 15.12
N ARG A 36 22.56 12.34 14.68
CA ARG A 36 21.73 11.29 14.09
C ARG A 36 20.99 10.44 15.13
N THR A 37 21.29 10.66 16.39
CA THR A 37 20.60 9.96 17.51
C THR A 37 19.39 10.75 17.99
N ASP A 38 19.18 11.95 17.49
CA ASP A 38 17.98 12.73 17.76
C ASP A 38 16.74 11.97 17.28
N GLU A 39 15.74 11.86 18.14
CA GLU A 39 14.46 11.18 17.82
C GLU A 39 13.74 11.80 16.61
N ASP A 40 13.97 13.09 16.36
CA ASP A 40 13.40 13.81 15.21
C ASP A 40 14.36 13.91 14.01
N PHE A 41 15.53 13.23 14.02
CA PHE A 41 16.48 13.28 12.92
C PHE A 41 15.83 12.79 11.60
N VAL A 42 15.13 11.67 11.63
CA VAL A 42 14.25 11.19 10.56
C VAL A 42 12.89 10.92 11.16
N THR A 43 11.84 11.38 10.51
CA THR A 43 10.48 11.04 10.90
C THR A 43 9.74 10.39 9.76
N VAL A 44 8.92 9.40 10.09
CA VAL A 44 8.14 8.60 9.14
C VAL A 44 6.66 8.80 9.35
N SER A 45 5.94 8.98 8.26
CA SER A 45 4.48 9.01 8.27
C SER A 45 3.90 8.11 7.18
N LEU A 46 2.77 7.49 7.45
CA LEU A 46 1.93 6.89 6.44
C LEU A 46 1.02 7.97 5.85
N LEU A 47 1.05 8.17 4.55
CA LEU A 47 0.08 9.00 3.84
C LEU A 47 -0.99 8.11 3.21
N VAL A 48 -2.24 8.51 3.38
CA VAL A 48 -3.38 7.82 2.77
C VAL A 48 -4.25 8.81 2.03
N ALA A 49 -4.46 8.54 0.74
CA ALA A 49 -5.34 9.32 -0.11
C ALA A 49 -6.72 8.65 -0.22
N ASP A 50 -7.77 9.47 -0.20
CA ASP A 50 -9.16 9.03 -0.37
C ASP A 50 -9.36 8.26 -1.69
N PRO A 51 -10.35 7.36 -1.76
CA PRO A 51 -10.80 6.76 -3.00
C PRO A 51 -11.17 7.78 -4.07
N GLY A 52 -10.93 7.45 -5.34
CA GLY A 52 -11.23 8.27 -6.50
C GLY A 52 -11.98 7.50 -7.58
N LEU A 53 -12.45 8.21 -8.62
CA LEU A 53 -13.30 7.65 -9.69
C LEU A 53 -12.53 6.80 -10.71
N SER A 54 -11.21 6.95 -10.80
CA SER A 54 -10.41 6.13 -11.71
C SER A 54 -10.30 4.70 -11.21
N THR A 55 -10.39 3.72 -12.10
CA THR A 55 -10.38 2.28 -11.76
C THR A 55 -9.21 1.88 -10.86
N TYR A 56 -8.04 2.52 -11.00
CA TYR A 56 -6.86 2.28 -10.18
C TYR A 56 -6.86 3.04 -8.83
N SER A 57 -7.82 3.92 -8.60
CA SER A 57 -7.90 4.75 -7.39
C SER A 57 -9.10 4.44 -6.48
N VAL A 58 -9.97 3.52 -6.88
CA VAL A 58 -11.21 3.20 -6.14
C VAL A 58 -10.99 2.69 -4.72
N LEU A 59 -9.83 2.12 -4.44
CA LEU A 59 -9.45 1.65 -3.11
C LEU A 59 -8.64 2.69 -2.32
N GLY A 60 -8.41 3.89 -2.88
CA GLY A 60 -7.50 4.87 -2.31
C GLY A 60 -6.05 4.62 -2.70
N HIS A 61 -5.12 5.24 -1.97
CA HIS A 61 -3.69 5.01 -2.13
C HIS A 61 -2.97 5.17 -0.81
N ALA A 62 -1.87 4.46 -0.62
CA ALA A 62 -1.00 4.56 0.55
C ALA A 62 0.46 4.71 0.11
N CYS A 63 1.20 5.57 0.79
CA CYS A 63 2.65 5.70 0.63
C CYS A 63 3.33 6.10 1.95
N LEU A 64 4.65 6.01 2.01
CA LEU A 64 5.44 6.43 3.16
C LEU A 64 6.05 7.80 2.89
N ARG A 65 5.88 8.74 3.82
CA ARG A 65 6.55 10.03 3.83
C ARG A 65 7.73 9.97 4.77
N MET A 66 8.88 10.42 4.29
CA MET A 66 10.11 10.53 5.05
C MET A 66 10.51 11.98 5.11
N GLN A 67 10.78 12.48 6.33
CA GLN A 67 11.27 13.83 6.56
C GLN A 67 12.60 13.80 7.28
N CYS A 68 13.54 14.63 6.85
CA CYS A 68 14.78 14.90 7.56
C CYS A 68 15.04 16.42 7.53
N PRO A 69 14.62 17.15 8.57
CA PRO A 69 14.78 18.59 8.62
C PRO A 69 16.25 19.04 8.53
N ALA A 70 17.18 18.25 9.06
CA ALA A 70 18.61 18.53 9.01
C ALA A 70 19.17 18.65 7.58
N PHE A 71 18.53 17.99 6.60
CA PHE A 71 18.92 18.01 5.19
C PHE A 71 17.90 18.68 4.27
N ASP A 72 16.90 19.36 4.82
CA ASP A 72 15.76 19.96 4.08
C ASP A 72 15.08 18.94 3.13
N MET A 73 14.94 17.70 3.59
CA MET A 73 14.37 16.61 2.80
C MET A 73 12.97 16.25 3.31
N ASP A 74 12.02 16.21 2.36
CA ASP A 74 10.61 15.88 2.62
C ASP A 74 9.99 15.22 1.38
N TYR A 75 9.99 13.90 1.37
CA TYR A 75 9.62 13.09 0.22
C TYR A 75 8.60 12.01 0.56
N CYS A 76 7.70 11.78 -0.37
CA CYS A 76 6.79 10.64 -0.38
C CYS A 76 7.38 9.52 -1.23
N PHE A 77 7.53 8.34 -0.65
CA PHE A 77 7.95 7.14 -1.37
C PHE A 77 6.71 6.38 -1.80
N SER A 78 6.32 6.57 -3.05
CA SER A 78 5.08 6.06 -3.61
C SER A 78 5.34 4.85 -4.50
N TYR A 79 4.59 3.77 -4.27
CA TYR A 79 4.59 2.56 -5.07
C TYR A 79 3.53 2.68 -6.14
N GLU A 80 3.96 2.97 -7.36
CA GLU A 80 3.04 3.27 -8.45
C GLU A 80 3.59 2.90 -9.83
N SER A 81 2.75 2.99 -10.85
CA SER A 81 3.14 2.82 -12.24
C SER A 81 3.28 4.16 -12.93
N ALA A 82 4.36 4.37 -13.63
CA ALA A 82 4.59 5.58 -14.42
C ALA A 82 3.52 5.85 -15.50
N SER A 83 2.72 4.84 -15.90
CA SER A 83 1.69 5.02 -16.93
C SER A 83 0.66 3.88 -16.95
N VAL A 84 -0.28 3.88 -16.00
CA VAL A 84 -1.41 2.93 -16.00
C VAL A 84 -2.33 3.15 -17.20
N LYS A 85 -2.59 4.41 -17.58
CA LYS A 85 -3.53 4.77 -18.66
C LYS A 85 -3.24 4.08 -19.99
N ASN A 86 -1.97 3.86 -20.31
CA ASN A 86 -1.55 3.24 -21.58
C ASN A 86 -1.40 1.72 -21.49
N ARG A 87 -1.60 1.11 -20.30
CA ARG A 87 -1.34 -0.31 -20.02
C ARG A 87 -2.48 -0.98 -19.28
N ILE A 88 -3.71 -0.58 -19.60
CA ILE A 88 -4.92 -1.11 -18.96
C ILE A 88 -5.04 -2.64 -19.11
N GLY A 89 -4.61 -3.20 -20.23
CA GLY A 89 -4.58 -4.65 -20.44
C GLY A 89 -3.65 -5.36 -19.47
N ASP A 90 -2.44 -4.84 -19.28
CA ASP A 90 -1.47 -5.37 -18.30
C ASP A 90 -1.99 -5.21 -16.86
N TYR A 91 -2.66 -4.08 -16.59
CA TYR A 91 -3.31 -3.84 -15.30
C TYR A 91 -4.36 -4.90 -15.02
N LEU A 92 -5.28 -5.15 -15.95
CA LEU A 92 -6.35 -6.14 -15.81
C LEU A 92 -5.84 -7.58 -15.75
N ALA A 93 -4.70 -7.87 -16.36
CA ALA A 93 -4.07 -9.18 -16.35
C ALA A 93 -3.12 -9.41 -15.16
N GLY A 94 -2.96 -8.43 -14.23
CA GLY A 94 -2.02 -8.54 -13.12
C GLY A 94 -0.54 -8.54 -13.55
N ASN A 95 -0.24 -8.07 -14.77
CA ASN A 95 1.12 -8.03 -15.34
C ASN A 95 1.76 -6.64 -15.24
N LEU A 96 1.13 -5.72 -14.51
CA LEU A 96 1.64 -4.37 -14.36
C LEU A 96 2.92 -4.38 -13.55
N LYS A 97 3.91 -3.66 -14.04
CA LYS A 97 5.17 -3.44 -13.33
C LYS A 97 5.07 -2.10 -12.62
N MET A 98 5.26 -2.13 -11.31
CA MET A 98 5.24 -0.95 -10.46
C MET A 98 6.65 -0.63 -10.00
N GLY A 99 6.96 0.64 -9.91
CA GLY A 99 8.21 1.15 -9.33
C GLY A 99 7.96 1.87 -8.02
N LEU A 100 9.01 2.06 -7.25
CA LEU A 100 9.02 2.97 -6.11
C LEU A 100 9.57 4.31 -6.57
N PHE A 101 8.83 5.38 -6.34
CA PHE A 101 9.21 6.74 -6.71
C PHE A 101 9.31 7.63 -5.48
N ALA A 102 10.37 8.43 -5.41
CA ALA A 102 10.49 9.51 -4.42
C ALA A 102 9.90 10.79 -5.03
N VAL A 103 8.83 11.29 -4.47
CA VAL A 103 8.10 12.48 -4.93
C VAL A 103 8.13 13.54 -3.84
N PRO A 104 8.54 14.79 -4.10
CA PRO A 104 8.44 15.86 -3.11
C PRO A 104 7.00 15.97 -2.57
N ILE A 105 6.85 16.18 -1.25
CA ILE A 105 5.51 16.25 -0.61
C ILE A 105 4.61 17.28 -1.28
N LYS A 106 5.17 18.41 -1.71
CA LYS A 106 4.40 19.45 -2.39
C LYS A 106 3.76 18.92 -3.67
N ASP A 107 4.53 18.27 -4.52
CA ASP A 107 4.08 17.76 -5.83
C ASP A 107 3.07 16.63 -5.63
N TYR A 108 3.31 15.77 -4.63
CA TYR A 108 2.37 14.72 -4.23
C TYR A 108 1.02 15.31 -3.82
N CYS A 109 1.01 16.30 -2.92
CA CYS A 109 -0.23 16.96 -2.48
C CYS A 109 -0.91 17.74 -3.60
N ASP A 110 -0.15 18.40 -4.49
CA ASP A 110 -0.71 19.15 -5.60
C ASP A 110 -1.44 18.22 -6.58
N GLY A 111 -0.88 17.05 -6.88
CA GLY A 111 -1.54 16.04 -7.71
C GLY A 111 -2.90 15.60 -7.14
N TYR A 112 -2.99 15.34 -5.83
CA TYR A 112 -4.27 14.97 -5.20
C TYR A 112 -5.27 16.12 -5.10
N ARG A 113 -4.82 17.38 -4.97
CA ARG A 113 -5.69 18.56 -5.08
C ARG A 113 -6.32 18.67 -6.44
N GLU A 114 -5.57 18.43 -7.51
CA GLU A 114 -6.08 18.42 -8.88
C GLU A 114 -7.12 17.31 -9.10
N GLU A 115 -6.93 16.15 -8.45
CA GLU A 115 -7.91 15.07 -8.47
C GLU A 115 -9.12 15.32 -7.55
N GLY A 116 -9.09 16.32 -6.68
CA GLY A 116 -10.12 16.59 -5.67
C GLY A 116 -10.21 15.56 -4.57
N ARG A 117 -9.14 14.81 -4.31
CA ARG A 117 -9.04 13.74 -3.30
C ARG A 117 -8.35 14.23 -2.05
N GLY A 118 -8.87 13.87 -0.87
CA GLY A 118 -8.24 14.16 0.41
C GLY A 118 -6.98 13.30 0.63
N VAL A 119 -6.00 13.88 1.35
CA VAL A 119 -4.81 13.16 1.80
C VAL A 119 -4.67 13.35 3.30
N TYR A 120 -4.49 12.25 4.02
CA TYR A 120 -4.32 12.20 5.46
C TYR A 120 -2.96 11.66 5.82
N GLU A 121 -2.31 12.26 6.80
CA GLU A 121 -1.02 11.86 7.32
C GLU A 121 -1.18 11.24 8.71
N TYR A 122 -0.56 10.08 8.89
CA TYR A 122 -0.49 9.34 10.14
C TYR A 122 0.98 9.20 10.53
N LYS A 123 1.47 10.01 11.49
CA LYS A 123 2.86 9.91 11.97
C LYS A 123 3.05 8.58 12.70
N LEU A 124 4.15 7.87 12.39
CA LEU A 124 4.49 6.59 12.99
C LEU A 124 5.42 6.78 14.19
N ASN A 125 5.25 5.94 15.22
CA ASN A 125 6.17 5.81 16.34
C ASN A 125 7.12 4.65 16.08
N LEU A 126 8.07 4.85 15.17
CA LEU A 126 9.13 3.87 14.93
C LEU A 126 10.35 4.19 15.83
N PRO A 127 11.14 3.18 16.24
CA PRO A 127 12.47 3.43 16.80
C PRO A 127 13.34 4.17 15.78
N SER A 128 14.16 5.14 16.21
CA SER A 128 15.04 5.95 15.33
C SER A 128 15.91 5.11 14.41
N GLU A 129 16.41 3.97 14.88
CA GLU A 129 17.16 3.02 14.06
C GLU A 129 16.30 2.46 12.91
N ALA A 130 15.04 2.11 13.19
CA ALA A 130 14.12 1.61 12.18
C ALA A 130 13.75 2.69 11.15
N GLU A 131 13.60 3.95 11.57
CA GLU A 131 13.35 5.07 10.66
C GLU A 131 14.51 5.29 9.69
N GLN A 132 15.75 5.28 10.20
CA GLN A 132 16.96 5.40 9.37
C GLN A 132 17.14 4.18 8.46
N ASN A 133 16.86 2.97 8.94
CA ASN A 133 16.89 1.76 8.13
C ASN A 133 15.85 1.82 7.01
N LEU A 134 14.64 2.29 7.31
CA LEU A 134 13.56 2.44 6.33
C LEU A 134 13.97 3.40 5.23
N TRP A 135 14.54 4.56 5.58
CA TRP A 135 15.06 5.48 4.57
C TRP A 135 16.08 4.81 3.66
N ARG A 136 17.09 4.15 4.25
CA ARG A 136 18.12 3.46 3.48
C ARG A 136 17.52 2.42 2.51
N ILE A 137 16.53 1.64 2.97
CA ILE A 137 15.83 0.64 2.15
C ILE A 137 15.11 1.32 0.99
N LEU A 138 14.32 2.35 1.26
CA LEU A 138 13.53 3.06 0.26
C LEU A 138 14.43 3.76 -0.78
N ASP A 139 15.48 4.44 -0.33
CA ASP A 139 16.44 5.12 -1.19
C ASP A 139 17.19 4.12 -2.10
N GLU A 140 17.58 2.97 -1.57
CA GLU A 140 18.20 1.90 -2.35
C GLU A 140 17.28 1.36 -3.44
N HIS A 141 16.00 1.16 -3.14
CA HIS A 141 15.00 0.74 -4.13
C HIS A 141 14.79 1.78 -5.23
N VAL A 142 14.72 3.06 -4.88
CA VAL A 142 14.60 4.17 -5.84
C VAL A 142 15.86 4.25 -6.70
N ALA A 143 17.05 4.26 -6.09
CA ALA A 143 18.32 4.36 -6.79
C ALA A 143 18.57 3.20 -7.77
N LYS A 144 18.15 2.00 -7.41
CA LYS A 144 18.23 0.81 -8.28
C LYS A 144 17.15 0.79 -9.38
N GLY A 145 16.14 1.65 -9.30
CA GLY A 145 14.96 1.56 -10.16
C GLY A 145 14.25 0.22 -10.01
N SER A 146 14.10 -0.25 -8.77
CA SER A 146 13.51 -1.56 -8.48
C SER A 146 12.11 -1.67 -9.04
N ILE A 147 11.88 -2.72 -9.81
CA ILE A 147 10.56 -3.07 -10.34
C ILE A 147 9.97 -4.14 -9.45
N LEU A 148 8.83 -3.81 -8.85
CA LEU A 148 8.10 -4.70 -7.97
C LEU A 148 6.87 -5.27 -8.70
N PRO A 149 6.55 -6.56 -8.52
CA PRO A 149 5.35 -7.13 -9.10
C PRO A 149 4.12 -6.53 -8.42
N TYR A 150 3.09 -6.28 -9.20
CA TYR A 150 1.81 -5.75 -8.70
C TYR A 150 0.72 -6.81 -8.78
N ASP A 151 -0.05 -6.89 -7.71
CA ASP A 151 -1.25 -7.70 -7.61
C ASP A 151 -2.24 -6.95 -6.72
N TYR A 152 -3.46 -6.76 -7.19
CA TYR A 152 -4.51 -6.00 -6.48
C TYR A 152 -4.82 -6.55 -5.09
N PHE A 153 -4.67 -7.85 -4.92
CA PHE A 153 -5.11 -8.56 -3.73
C PHE A 153 -3.98 -8.78 -2.74
N LYS A 154 -2.72 -8.93 -3.21
CA LYS A 154 -1.60 -9.38 -2.39
C LYS A 154 -0.39 -8.46 -2.39
N ARG A 155 -0.25 -7.58 -3.37
CA ARG A 155 0.97 -6.74 -3.57
C ARG A 155 0.60 -5.33 -4.04
N GLY A 156 -0.34 -4.70 -3.34
CA GLY A 156 -0.71 -3.31 -3.57
C GLY A 156 0.12 -2.34 -2.73
N CYS A 157 -0.16 -1.06 -2.87
CA CYS A 157 0.55 0.02 -2.16
C CYS A 157 0.50 -0.14 -0.62
N ALA A 158 -0.62 -0.57 -0.07
CA ALA A 158 -0.79 -0.73 1.38
C ALA A 158 0.10 -1.85 1.93
N ILE A 159 0.07 -3.05 1.34
CA ILE A 159 0.93 -4.18 1.74
C ILE A 159 2.40 -3.83 1.59
N THR A 160 2.77 -3.10 0.52
CA THR A 160 4.15 -2.66 0.30
C THR A 160 4.63 -1.73 1.41
N CYS A 161 3.78 -0.81 1.90
CA CYS A 161 4.11 0.01 3.08
C CYS A 161 4.37 -0.85 4.32
N VAL A 162 3.53 -1.87 4.57
CA VAL A 162 3.72 -2.82 5.68
C VAL A 162 5.05 -3.54 5.56
N GLN A 163 5.34 -4.09 4.38
CA GLN A 163 6.56 -4.87 4.13
C GLN A 163 7.82 -4.03 4.37
N PHE A 164 7.88 -2.78 3.88
CA PHE A 164 9.02 -1.91 4.11
C PHE A 164 9.20 -1.55 5.59
N VAL A 165 8.11 -1.29 6.30
CA VAL A 165 8.19 -0.99 7.73
C VAL A 165 8.64 -2.23 8.53
N GLU A 166 8.11 -3.41 8.22
CA GLU A 166 8.52 -4.66 8.88
C GLU A 166 9.98 -5.03 8.55
N GLU A 167 10.44 -4.79 7.32
CA GLU A 167 11.84 -4.99 6.94
C GLU A 167 12.78 -4.05 7.74
N ALA A 168 12.37 -2.78 7.87
CA ALA A 168 13.15 -1.79 8.62
C ALA A 168 13.24 -2.08 10.13
N LEU A 169 12.20 -2.69 10.70
CA LEU A 169 12.14 -3.11 12.09
C LEU A 169 13.04 -4.33 12.40
N GLY A 170 13.47 -5.07 11.38
CA GLY A 170 14.32 -6.25 11.54
C GLY A 170 13.69 -7.35 12.38
N ASP A 171 14.24 -7.61 13.57
CA ASP A 171 13.72 -8.65 14.48
C ASP A 171 12.51 -8.19 15.30
N THR A 172 12.29 -6.89 15.41
CA THR A 172 11.12 -6.31 16.06
C THR A 172 9.88 -6.52 15.20
N ARG A 173 8.72 -6.76 15.84
CA ARG A 173 7.48 -7.04 15.13
C ARG A 173 6.40 -6.05 15.51
N ILE A 174 5.57 -5.69 14.53
CA ILE A 174 4.32 -4.99 14.78
C ILE A 174 3.37 -5.95 15.48
N GLN A 175 2.84 -5.53 16.62
CA GLN A 175 1.87 -6.27 17.41
C GLN A 175 0.48 -5.79 17.00
N TYR A 176 -0.21 -6.61 16.22
CA TYR A 176 -1.57 -6.34 15.77
C TYR A 176 -2.59 -6.78 16.83
N ASP A 177 -3.76 -6.13 16.80
CA ASP A 177 -4.88 -6.52 17.66
C ASP A 177 -5.38 -7.94 17.35
N ALA A 178 -5.94 -8.57 18.37
CA ALA A 178 -6.47 -9.94 18.25
C ALA A 178 -7.62 -10.04 17.26
N SER A 179 -8.40 -8.99 17.05
CA SER A 179 -9.49 -8.95 16.08
C SER A 179 -9.02 -9.17 14.65
N LEU A 180 -7.87 -8.56 14.27
CA LEU A 180 -7.24 -8.77 12.97
C LEU A 180 -6.70 -10.19 12.84
N LEU A 181 -6.02 -10.68 13.90
CA LEU A 181 -5.38 -12.01 13.87
C LEU A 181 -6.39 -13.16 13.82
N GLN A 182 -7.59 -12.96 14.36
CA GLN A 182 -8.67 -13.96 14.41
C GLN A 182 -9.67 -13.81 13.24
N ARG A 183 -9.57 -12.73 12.45
CA ARG A 183 -10.46 -12.50 11.31
C ARG A 183 -10.16 -13.52 10.22
N GLU A 184 -11.19 -14.24 9.81
CA GLU A 184 -11.17 -15.10 8.63
C GLU A 184 -11.79 -14.34 7.45
N ALA A 185 -11.00 -13.97 6.47
CA ALA A 185 -11.45 -13.29 5.27
C ALA A 185 -10.58 -13.66 4.08
N THR A 186 -11.12 -13.55 2.88
CA THR A 186 -10.34 -13.64 1.65
C THR A 186 -9.93 -12.24 1.19
N SER A 187 -8.83 -12.11 0.46
CA SER A 187 -8.44 -10.82 -0.13
C SER A 187 -9.53 -10.27 -1.04
N LYS A 188 -10.25 -11.14 -1.75
CA LYS A 188 -11.42 -10.79 -2.57
C LYS A 188 -12.52 -10.12 -1.74
N GLU A 189 -12.93 -10.73 -0.62
CA GLU A 189 -13.95 -10.16 0.26
C GLU A 189 -13.55 -8.81 0.80
N ILE A 190 -12.29 -8.66 1.23
CA ILE A 190 -11.76 -7.39 1.74
C ILE A 190 -11.86 -6.31 0.67
N VAL A 191 -11.35 -6.56 -0.55
CA VAL A 191 -11.39 -5.60 -1.66
C VAL A 191 -12.83 -5.24 -2.04
N LEU A 192 -13.72 -6.25 -2.18
CA LEU A 192 -15.10 -6.00 -2.59
C LEU A 192 -15.90 -5.20 -1.56
N ASN A 193 -15.64 -5.38 -0.26
CA ASN A 193 -16.27 -4.59 0.81
C ASN A 193 -15.96 -3.10 0.69
N HIS A 194 -14.82 -2.72 0.11
CA HIS A 194 -14.44 -1.32 -0.14
C HIS A 194 -14.93 -0.76 -1.48
N CYS A 195 -15.54 -1.60 -2.34
CA CYS A 195 -16.07 -1.19 -3.65
C CYS A 195 -17.55 -0.78 -3.64
N ASN A 196 -18.21 -0.70 -2.48
CA ASN A 196 -19.66 -0.43 -2.39
C ASN A 196 -20.09 0.88 -3.06
N ARG A 197 -19.20 1.88 -3.13
CA ARG A 197 -19.42 3.17 -3.78
C ARG A 197 -19.01 3.20 -5.26
N PHE A 198 -18.51 2.08 -5.78
CA PHE A 198 -17.99 1.93 -7.14
C PHE A 198 -18.49 0.62 -7.76
N PRO A 199 -19.79 0.51 -8.10
CA PRO A 199 -20.41 -0.75 -8.50
C PRO A 199 -19.74 -1.43 -9.71
N TRP A 200 -19.28 -0.66 -10.69
CA TRP A 200 -18.60 -1.21 -11.86
C TRP A 200 -17.21 -1.71 -11.54
N SER A 201 -16.47 -1.00 -10.69
CA SER A 201 -15.16 -1.45 -10.23
C SER A 201 -15.28 -2.70 -9.35
N GLY A 202 -16.27 -2.74 -8.45
CA GLY A 202 -16.55 -3.93 -7.65
C GLY A 202 -16.92 -5.13 -8.53
N PHE A 203 -17.74 -4.93 -9.57
CA PHE A 203 -18.04 -5.97 -10.55
C PHE A 203 -16.78 -6.45 -11.29
N ALA A 204 -15.92 -5.51 -11.73
CA ALA A 204 -14.67 -5.86 -12.40
C ALA A 204 -13.73 -6.65 -11.48
N PHE A 205 -13.53 -6.21 -10.24
CA PHE A 205 -12.72 -6.97 -9.27
C PHE A 205 -13.32 -8.34 -8.95
N ALA A 206 -14.64 -8.45 -8.78
CA ALA A 206 -15.30 -9.74 -8.58
C ALA A 206 -15.12 -10.69 -9.77
N PHE A 207 -15.10 -10.14 -10.98
CA PHE A 207 -14.90 -10.91 -12.22
C PHE A 207 -13.44 -11.34 -12.41
N LEU A 208 -12.48 -10.49 -12.01
CA LEU A 208 -11.04 -10.75 -12.11
C LEU A 208 -10.53 -11.63 -10.96
N ALA A 209 -11.22 -11.58 -9.80
CA ALA A 209 -10.82 -12.32 -8.61
C ALA A 209 -11.01 -13.82 -8.81
N ALA A 210 -9.92 -14.57 -8.81
CA ALA A 210 -9.90 -16.02 -8.95
C ALA A 210 -8.70 -16.62 -8.21
N GLY A 211 -8.67 -17.95 -8.10
CA GLY A 211 -7.51 -18.68 -7.61
C GLY A 211 -7.07 -18.26 -6.21
N GLU A 212 -5.92 -17.63 -6.12
CA GLU A 212 -5.31 -17.27 -4.83
C GLU A 212 -6.06 -16.19 -4.06
N SER A 213 -6.80 -15.31 -4.72
CA SER A 213 -7.57 -14.24 -4.05
C SER A 213 -8.77 -14.76 -3.26
N GLU A 214 -9.19 -16.01 -3.51
CA GLU A 214 -10.25 -16.71 -2.79
C GLU A 214 -9.74 -17.56 -1.61
N GLN A 215 -8.43 -17.57 -1.38
CA GLN A 215 -7.87 -18.23 -0.19
C GLN A 215 -7.99 -17.31 1.03
N LEU A 216 -8.18 -17.92 2.20
CA LEU A 216 -8.16 -17.19 3.46
C LEU A 216 -6.77 -16.60 3.69
N VAL A 217 -6.75 -15.34 4.03
CA VAL A 217 -5.53 -14.60 4.39
C VAL A 217 -5.54 -14.27 5.88
N SER A 218 -4.36 -14.12 6.46
CA SER A 218 -4.18 -13.90 7.90
C SER A 218 -3.27 -12.73 8.20
N GLY A 219 -3.45 -12.12 9.38
CA GLY A 219 -2.58 -11.05 9.87
C GLY A 219 -2.38 -9.92 8.85
N ALA A 220 -1.12 -9.57 8.59
CA ALA A 220 -0.76 -8.46 7.71
C ALA A 220 -1.20 -8.63 6.24
N GLU A 221 -1.41 -9.86 5.76
CA GLU A 221 -1.91 -10.11 4.41
C GLU A 221 -3.31 -9.54 4.16
N GLN A 222 -4.08 -9.32 5.23
CA GLN A 222 -5.41 -8.69 5.17
C GLN A 222 -5.35 -7.18 4.90
N LEU A 223 -4.18 -6.55 4.98
CA LEU A 223 -3.98 -5.11 4.87
C LEU A 223 -3.79 -4.66 3.41
N CYS A 224 -4.45 -5.33 2.48
CA CYS A 224 -4.31 -5.05 1.03
C CYS A 224 -4.98 -3.73 0.60
N VAL A 225 -5.87 -3.16 1.42
CA VAL A 225 -6.55 -1.89 1.16
C VAL A 225 -6.05 -0.82 2.12
N PRO A 226 -5.77 0.42 1.67
CA PRO A 226 -5.31 1.51 2.55
C PRO A 226 -6.17 1.77 3.78
N ALA A 227 -7.49 1.65 3.66
CA ALA A 227 -8.41 1.81 4.78
C ALA A 227 -8.26 0.71 5.85
N GLU A 228 -8.03 -0.54 5.43
CA GLU A 228 -7.75 -1.66 6.33
C GLU A 228 -6.41 -1.46 7.05
N LEU A 229 -5.39 -0.99 6.30
CA LEU A 229 -4.07 -0.68 6.87
C LEU A 229 -4.17 0.36 7.98
N VAL A 230 -4.85 1.48 7.72
CA VAL A 230 -5.06 2.54 8.72
C VAL A 230 -5.78 2.00 9.94
N GLN A 231 -6.86 1.23 9.75
CA GLN A 231 -7.62 0.68 10.87
C GLN A 231 -6.76 -0.26 11.73
N ALA A 232 -6.00 -1.15 11.10
CA ALA A 232 -5.12 -2.06 11.82
C ALA A 232 -3.99 -1.34 12.55
N TRP A 233 -3.39 -0.32 11.94
CA TRP A 233 -2.27 0.42 12.56
C TRP A 233 -2.71 1.37 13.69
N LYS A 234 -3.97 1.78 13.72
CA LYS A 234 -4.52 2.52 14.87
C LYS A 234 -4.52 1.70 16.17
N GLU A 235 -4.70 0.40 16.04
CA GLU A 235 -4.80 -0.54 17.16
C GLU A 235 -3.48 -1.31 17.39
N ALA A 236 -2.50 -1.14 16.49
CA ALA A 236 -1.21 -1.80 16.56
C ALA A 236 -0.21 -1.09 17.48
N SER A 237 0.77 -1.85 17.96
CA SER A 237 1.86 -1.33 18.77
C SER A 237 3.20 -1.97 18.42
N ILE A 238 4.30 -1.31 18.82
CA ILE A 238 5.65 -1.85 18.78
C ILE A 238 6.21 -1.78 20.19
N ASN A 239 6.57 -2.93 20.77
CA ASN A 239 7.07 -3.03 22.16
C ASN A 239 6.13 -2.35 23.20
N GLY A 240 4.82 -2.38 22.97
CA GLY A 240 3.81 -1.76 23.83
C GLY A 240 3.62 -0.27 23.63
N VAL A 241 4.32 0.37 22.68
CA VAL A 241 4.10 1.75 22.26
C VAL A 241 3.13 1.75 21.07
N PRO A 242 2.06 2.56 21.08
CA PRO A 242 1.15 2.67 19.93
C PRO A 242 1.90 3.01 18.63
N LEU A 243 1.60 2.31 17.54
CA LEU A 243 2.28 2.51 16.26
C LEU A 243 2.01 3.89 15.67
N LEU A 244 0.80 4.45 15.86
CA LEU A 244 0.48 5.81 15.44
C LEU A 244 0.74 6.80 16.58
N ALA A 245 1.53 7.83 16.31
CA ALA A 245 1.97 8.80 17.30
C ALA A 245 0.85 9.75 17.76
N GLN A 246 -0.08 10.08 16.86
CA GLN A 246 -1.10 11.10 17.10
C GLN A 246 -2.30 10.93 16.17
N GLU A 247 -3.32 11.75 16.39
CA GLU A 247 -4.44 11.85 15.45
C GLU A 247 -3.97 12.28 14.05
N PRO A 248 -4.65 11.81 12.99
CA PRO A 248 -4.23 12.11 11.62
C PRO A 248 -4.32 13.60 11.30
N VAL A 249 -3.33 14.08 10.56
CA VAL A 249 -3.31 15.44 10.01
C VAL A 249 -3.83 15.40 8.59
N ARG A 250 -4.78 16.28 8.26
CA ARG A 250 -5.28 16.39 6.89
C ARG A 250 -4.41 17.36 6.10
N LEU A 251 -3.66 16.82 5.12
CA LEU A 251 -2.75 17.60 4.27
C LEU A 251 -3.44 18.21 3.06
N VAL A 252 -4.42 17.49 2.50
CA VAL A 252 -5.20 17.93 1.34
C VAL A 252 -6.68 17.79 1.65
N GLU A 253 -7.42 18.89 1.45
CA GLU A 253 -8.88 18.87 1.48
C GLU A 253 -9.41 18.15 0.25
N GLY A 254 -10.31 17.21 0.43
CA GLY A 254 -10.95 16.46 -0.65
C GLY A 254 -12.44 16.28 -0.40
N VAL A 255 -13.17 15.98 -1.45
CA VAL A 255 -14.59 15.63 -1.38
C VAL A 255 -14.70 14.13 -1.59
N PRO A 256 -15.46 13.39 -0.77
CA PRO A 256 -15.70 11.98 -0.99
C PRO A 256 -16.24 11.74 -2.41
N GLN A 257 -15.56 10.88 -3.16
CA GLN A 257 -15.94 10.54 -4.54
C GLN A 257 -16.63 9.19 -4.55
N TRP A 258 -17.64 9.06 -5.39
CA TRP A 258 -18.36 7.81 -5.65
C TRP A 258 -18.90 7.80 -7.08
N ASP A 259 -19.24 6.62 -7.56
CA ASP A 259 -19.86 6.47 -8.88
C ASP A 259 -21.37 6.73 -8.79
N ASP A 260 -21.80 7.90 -9.23
CA ASP A 260 -23.20 8.33 -9.26
C ASP A 260 -23.97 7.75 -10.46
N SER A 261 -23.36 6.86 -11.24
CA SER A 261 -24.02 6.27 -12.41
C SER A 261 -25.27 5.50 -12.01
N TRP A 262 -26.41 5.90 -12.57
CA TRP A 262 -27.66 5.14 -12.45
C TRP A 262 -27.60 3.79 -13.15
N PHE A 263 -26.70 3.64 -14.14
CA PHE A 263 -26.49 2.40 -14.87
C PHE A 263 -25.46 1.54 -14.12
N THR A 264 -25.97 0.59 -13.38
CA THR A 264 -25.16 -0.34 -12.54
C THR A 264 -25.08 -1.73 -13.15
N PRO A 265 -24.09 -2.58 -12.76
CA PRO A 265 -24.04 -3.99 -13.19
C PRO A 265 -25.31 -4.75 -12.86
N MET A 266 -25.96 -4.45 -11.74
CA MET A 266 -27.23 -5.07 -11.34
C MET A 266 -28.35 -4.70 -12.30
N LEU A 267 -28.46 -3.41 -12.70
CA LEU A 267 -29.44 -2.99 -13.68
C LEU A 267 -29.19 -3.66 -15.04
N LEU A 268 -27.94 -3.76 -15.47
CA LEU A 268 -27.58 -4.49 -16.68
C LEU A 268 -28.02 -5.96 -16.60
N ALA A 269 -27.80 -6.63 -15.48
CA ALA A 269 -28.24 -8.02 -15.27
C ALA A 269 -29.79 -8.15 -15.39
N TRP A 270 -30.54 -7.21 -14.80
CA TRP A 270 -32.00 -7.16 -14.92
C TRP A 270 -32.45 -6.93 -16.36
N LEU A 271 -31.80 -6.03 -17.11
CA LEU A 271 -32.12 -5.79 -18.52
C LEU A 271 -31.88 -7.04 -19.37
N ILE A 272 -30.76 -7.74 -19.14
CA ILE A 272 -30.46 -9.00 -19.82
C ILE A 272 -31.52 -10.05 -19.50
N LEU A 273 -31.92 -10.18 -18.23
CA LEU A 273 -32.97 -11.11 -17.82
C LEU A 273 -34.33 -10.77 -18.47
N CYS A 274 -34.70 -9.49 -18.48
CA CYS A 274 -35.94 -9.07 -19.12
C CYS A 274 -35.94 -9.34 -20.64
N LEU A 275 -34.81 -9.11 -21.30
CA LEU A 275 -34.63 -9.43 -22.74
C LEU A 275 -34.72 -10.93 -22.98
N ALA A 276 -34.13 -11.76 -22.11
CA ALA A 276 -34.21 -13.22 -22.22
C ALA A 276 -35.65 -13.72 -22.05
N ILE A 277 -36.40 -13.19 -21.08
CA ILE A 277 -37.81 -13.51 -20.88
C ILE A 277 -38.65 -13.05 -22.09
N ALA A 278 -38.44 -11.82 -22.56
CA ALA A 278 -39.17 -11.28 -23.72
C ALA A 278 -38.91 -12.12 -24.98
N ASN A 279 -37.69 -12.63 -25.17
CA ASN A 279 -37.36 -13.48 -26.33
C ASN A 279 -38.16 -14.79 -26.35
N ILE A 280 -38.52 -15.34 -25.20
CA ILE A 280 -39.37 -16.54 -25.10
C ILE A 280 -40.73 -16.29 -25.79
N PHE A 281 -41.27 -15.06 -25.67
CA PHE A 281 -42.55 -14.68 -26.27
C PHE A 281 -42.42 -14.24 -27.74
N TRP A 282 -41.31 -13.55 -28.07
CA TRP A 282 -41.12 -13.03 -29.43
C TRP A 282 -40.50 -14.02 -30.39
N ASN A 283 -39.80 -15.02 -29.90
CA ASN A 283 -39.17 -16.10 -30.67
C ASN A 283 -38.44 -15.61 -31.92
N LYS A 284 -37.55 -14.58 -31.73
CA LYS A 284 -36.85 -13.96 -32.85
C LYS A 284 -35.36 -14.35 -32.82
N PRO A 285 -34.83 -14.95 -33.91
CA PRO A 285 -33.45 -15.50 -33.92
C PRO A 285 -32.36 -14.44 -33.71
N TYR A 286 -32.60 -13.19 -34.01
CA TYR A 286 -31.59 -12.14 -33.78
C TYR A 286 -31.36 -11.85 -32.29
N CYS A 287 -32.35 -12.04 -31.43
CA CYS A 287 -32.15 -11.93 -29.98
C CYS A 287 -31.22 -13.05 -29.46
N ASP A 288 -31.41 -14.27 -29.96
CA ASP A 288 -30.54 -15.41 -29.63
C ASP A 288 -29.11 -15.16 -30.10
N TRP A 289 -28.93 -14.65 -31.32
CA TRP A 289 -27.61 -14.29 -31.86
C TRP A 289 -26.95 -13.20 -31.04
N LEU A 290 -27.67 -12.19 -30.59
CA LEU A 290 -27.15 -11.12 -29.74
C LEU A 290 -26.67 -11.66 -28.39
N MET A 291 -27.47 -12.51 -27.77
CA MET A 291 -27.13 -13.16 -26.50
C MET A 291 -25.91 -14.08 -26.66
N LEU A 292 -25.87 -14.89 -27.72
CA LEU A 292 -24.75 -15.76 -28.03
C LEU A 292 -23.45 -14.94 -28.26
N LEU A 293 -23.54 -13.83 -29.00
CA LEU A 293 -22.41 -12.94 -29.21
C LEU A 293 -21.88 -12.36 -27.89
N ALA A 294 -22.79 -11.88 -27.01
CA ALA A 294 -22.41 -11.35 -25.71
C ALA A 294 -21.71 -12.42 -24.84
N GLN A 295 -22.26 -13.64 -24.80
CA GLN A 295 -21.65 -14.78 -24.08
C GLN A 295 -20.28 -15.15 -24.68
N THR A 296 -20.15 -15.12 -26.01
CA THR A 296 -18.89 -15.41 -26.69
C THR A 296 -17.80 -14.39 -26.32
N VAL A 297 -18.15 -13.08 -26.28
CA VAL A 297 -17.21 -12.01 -25.87
C VAL A 297 -16.77 -12.20 -24.42
N VAL A 298 -17.71 -12.45 -23.51
CA VAL A 298 -17.39 -12.71 -22.09
C VAL A 298 -16.53 -13.97 -21.96
N GLY A 299 -16.90 -15.06 -22.63
CA GLY A 299 -16.14 -16.31 -22.62
C GLY A 299 -14.72 -16.15 -23.18
N ALA A 300 -14.55 -15.38 -24.24
CA ALA A 300 -13.22 -15.07 -24.79
C ALA A 300 -12.39 -14.23 -23.81
N ALA A 301 -12.98 -13.26 -23.14
CA ALA A 301 -12.31 -12.47 -22.11
C ALA A 301 -11.88 -13.35 -20.92
N MET A 302 -12.74 -14.27 -20.47
CA MET A 302 -12.39 -15.22 -19.41
C MET A 302 -11.26 -16.16 -19.84
N MET A 303 -11.31 -16.69 -21.07
CA MET A 303 -10.22 -17.54 -21.61
C MET A 303 -8.91 -16.77 -21.69
N TYR A 304 -8.95 -15.50 -22.09
CA TYR A 304 -7.76 -14.65 -22.09
C TYR A 304 -7.18 -14.51 -20.68
N LEU A 305 -8.02 -14.22 -19.69
CA LEU A 305 -7.56 -14.10 -18.30
C LEU A 305 -6.98 -15.41 -17.76
N ILE A 306 -7.65 -16.55 -18.00
CA ILE A 306 -7.15 -17.87 -17.58
C ILE A 306 -5.79 -18.21 -18.20
N CYS A 307 -5.57 -17.83 -19.46
CA CYS A 307 -4.34 -18.18 -20.18
C CYS A 307 -3.19 -17.20 -19.93
N PHE A 308 -3.47 -15.94 -19.64
CA PHE A 308 -2.47 -14.86 -19.68
C PHE A 308 -2.44 -13.97 -18.44
N SER A 309 -3.36 -14.14 -17.48
CA SER A 309 -3.34 -13.42 -16.21
C SER A 309 -2.43 -14.13 -15.21
N ASN A 310 -1.79 -13.31 -14.37
CA ASN A 310 -1.03 -13.77 -13.20
C ASN A 310 -1.80 -13.51 -11.88
N LEU A 311 -3.11 -13.26 -11.98
CA LEU A 311 -3.99 -13.05 -10.82
C LEU A 311 -4.50 -14.36 -10.25
#